data_7b09ea76683a770acae0149527f7151e
#
_entry.id   7b09ea76683a770acae0149527f7151e
#
_cell.length_a   1.000
_cell.length_b   1.000
_cell.length_c   1.000
_cell.angle_alpha   90.00
_cell.angle_beta   90.00
_cell.angle_gamma   90.00
#
_symmetry.space_group_name_H-M   'P 1'
#
loop_
_entity.id
_entity.type
_entity.pdbx_description
1 polymer ?
#
loop_
_entity_poly.entity_id
_entity_poly.type
_entity_poly.pdbx_seq_one_letter_code
_entity_poly.pdbx_strand_id
1 'polypeptide(L)'
;MYSENLEDLLKDGFSKKFADYYLGLAKNEYQNPAYSNDYVEWAHSKGFLAESASAYNLSENNISEYLSDYDYYKIWPLNSWNRIWINDKLTLKYMLDNTEFTSIMPKYYYYTAQDGLKKLVDAPDQNMAPDVAEFKSVLKTLGEFACKPCNGTTSQGFFKMSYSNGKFYVDGEALQDNAFETFLEAHSNYVFTEYLHPSELFKQYSEKIHTLRIVTVNEKGCNPIIIGGYLRLPHKLSGEANYAFLASDNPNAFNVCVDVDFDSGDFGLGYKTYNNHKEKVDFHPDTGISLSGHIGNYELLKETVLGIANRFSCIEYMGFDIGITDNGFKVMEINSHPGIKYMQIFKPFLKEGEWTREYYLKKISEIDALTSEMKEMRNGIVR
;
A
#
# COMPACT_ATOMS: atom_id res chain seq x y z
N MET A 1 3.51 -12.48 27.76
CA MET A 1 2.11 -12.06 27.61
C MET A 1 2.15 -10.77 26.84
N TYR A 2 1.47 -10.70 25.73
CA TYR A 2 1.41 -9.48 24.92
C TYR A 2 0.70 -8.37 25.70
N SER A 3 1.27 -7.15 25.69
CA SER A 3 0.77 -6.04 26.49
C SER A 3 0.04 -5.01 25.62
N GLU A 4 -1.01 -4.40 26.18
CA GLU A 4 -1.69 -3.23 25.62
C GLU A 4 -1.34 -1.93 26.39
N ASN A 5 -0.19 -1.92 27.05
CA ASN A 5 0.31 -0.76 27.79
C ASN A 5 1.53 -0.18 27.11
N LEU A 6 1.56 1.15 26.90
CA LEU A 6 2.66 1.82 26.21
C LEU A 6 4.03 1.59 26.86
N GLU A 7 4.11 1.68 28.20
CA GLU A 7 5.40 1.52 28.90
C GLU A 7 5.96 0.10 28.72
N ASP A 8 5.11 -0.92 28.72
CA ASP A 8 5.51 -2.31 28.52
C ASP A 8 5.96 -2.54 27.07
N LEU A 9 5.25 -1.97 26.09
CA LEU A 9 5.66 -2.04 24.68
C LEU A 9 7.04 -1.41 24.47
N LEU A 10 7.29 -0.24 25.07
CA LEU A 10 8.59 0.42 24.99
C LEU A 10 9.69 -0.40 25.64
N LYS A 11 9.44 -1.01 26.80
CA LYS A 11 10.38 -1.93 27.47
C LYS A 11 10.66 -3.18 26.63
N ASP A 12 9.65 -3.67 25.92
CA ASP A 12 9.79 -4.83 25.01
C ASP A 12 10.52 -4.47 23.70
N GLY A 13 10.73 -3.18 23.43
CA GLY A 13 11.56 -2.70 22.32
C GLY A 13 10.81 -2.08 21.16
N PHE A 14 9.50 -1.83 21.28
CA PHE A 14 8.80 -1.01 20.29
C PHE A 14 9.41 0.39 20.20
N SER A 15 9.44 0.96 19.00
CA SER A 15 9.57 2.40 18.88
C SER A 15 8.24 3.08 19.20
N LYS A 16 8.31 4.25 19.86
CA LYS A 16 7.09 4.95 20.35
C LYS A 16 6.02 5.12 19.29
N LYS A 17 6.38 5.53 18.08
CA LYS A 17 5.43 5.71 16.97
C LYS A 17 4.65 4.43 16.66
N PHE A 18 5.34 3.29 16.60
CA PHE A 18 4.69 2.03 16.26
C PHE A 18 3.96 1.41 17.45
N ALA A 19 4.41 1.69 18.69
CA ALA A 19 3.64 1.37 19.88
C ALA A 19 2.31 2.14 19.92
N ASP A 20 2.34 3.46 19.74
CA ASP A 20 1.13 4.28 19.68
C ASP A 20 0.18 3.84 18.55
N TYR A 21 0.74 3.49 17.37
CA TYR A 21 -0.05 3.02 16.24
C TYR A 21 -0.73 1.68 16.53
N TYR A 22 0.03 0.69 17.05
CA TYR A 22 -0.50 -0.63 17.43
C TYR A 22 -1.61 -0.50 18.49
N LEU A 23 -1.37 0.30 19.54
CA LEU A 23 -2.36 0.53 20.59
C LEU A 23 -3.63 1.22 20.07
N GLY A 24 -3.47 2.14 19.11
CA GLY A 24 -4.60 2.76 18.43
C GLY A 24 -5.47 1.76 17.68
N LEU A 25 -4.83 0.84 16.93
CA LEU A 25 -5.54 -0.24 16.24
C LEU A 25 -6.24 -1.18 17.22
N ALA A 26 -5.53 -1.67 18.23
CA ALA A 26 -6.08 -2.57 19.24
C ALA A 26 -7.29 -1.95 19.98
N LYS A 27 -7.19 -0.68 20.37
CA LYS A 27 -8.29 0.04 21.01
C LYS A 27 -9.52 0.18 20.11
N ASN A 28 -9.32 0.44 18.82
CA ASN A 28 -10.42 0.61 17.87
C ASN A 28 -11.21 -0.69 17.67
N GLU A 29 -10.60 -1.86 17.83
CA GLU A 29 -11.27 -3.14 17.66
C GLU A 29 -12.34 -3.40 18.74
N TYR A 30 -12.16 -2.91 19.97
CA TYR A 30 -13.20 -2.97 21.02
C TYR A 30 -14.45 -2.14 20.70
N GLN A 31 -14.33 -1.18 19.78
CA GLN A 31 -15.45 -0.35 19.32
C GLN A 31 -16.06 -0.87 18.03
N ASN A 32 -15.45 -1.87 17.40
CA ASN A 32 -15.92 -2.43 16.14
C ASN A 32 -16.98 -3.53 16.38
N PRO A 33 -18.24 -3.30 15.96
CA PRO A 33 -19.34 -4.26 16.20
C PRO A 33 -19.18 -5.59 15.43
N ALA A 34 -18.18 -5.69 14.54
CA ALA A 34 -17.89 -6.95 13.85
C ALA A 34 -17.31 -8.04 14.77
N TYR A 35 -16.83 -7.66 15.97
CA TYR A 35 -16.20 -8.58 16.92
C TYR A 35 -16.89 -8.55 18.27
N SER A 36 -16.91 -9.69 18.97
CA SER A 36 -17.21 -9.71 20.41
C SER A 36 -15.95 -9.32 21.21
N ASN A 37 -16.12 -8.72 22.37
CA ASN A 37 -14.98 -8.39 23.25
C ASN A 37 -14.17 -9.64 23.61
N ASP A 38 -14.80 -10.77 23.87
CA ASP A 38 -14.11 -12.03 24.19
C ASP A 38 -13.19 -12.47 23.04
N TYR A 39 -13.63 -12.26 21.78
CA TYR A 39 -12.79 -12.58 20.61
C TYR A 39 -11.60 -11.62 20.47
N VAL A 40 -11.84 -10.33 20.70
CA VAL A 40 -10.76 -9.31 20.70
C VAL A 40 -9.73 -9.63 21.77
N GLU A 41 -10.17 -9.89 23.03
CA GLU A 41 -9.29 -10.27 24.14
C GLU A 41 -8.50 -11.54 23.85
N TRP A 42 -9.13 -12.56 23.27
CA TRP A 42 -8.45 -13.78 22.86
C TRP A 42 -7.37 -13.50 21.81
N ALA A 43 -7.70 -12.78 20.74
CA ALA A 43 -6.76 -12.45 19.67
C ALA A 43 -5.57 -11.64 20.20
N HIS A 44 -5.85 -10.58 20.99
CA HIS A 44 -4.80 -9.74 21.59
C HIS A 44 -3.92 -10.53 22.57
N SER A 45 -4.49 -11.48 23.32
CA SER A 45 -3.71 -12.37 24.22
C SER A 45 -2.67 -13.22 23.47
N LYS A 46 -2.88 -13.41 22.14
CA LYS A 46 -1.98 -14.15 21.25
C LYS A 46 -1.07 -13.22 20.42
N GLY A 47 -1.18 -11.90 20.60
CA GLY A 47 -0.42 -10.89 19.86
C GLY A 47 -0.98 -10.49 18.51
N PHE A 48 -2.20 -10.91 18.19
CA PHE A 48 -2.86 -10.59 16.93
C PHE A 48 -3.95 -9.55 17.13
N LEU A 49 -4.13 -8.68 16.16
CA LEU A 49 -5.36 -7.91 16.02
C LEU A 49 -6.50 -8.87 15.64
N ALA A 50 -7.73 -8.58 16.07
CA ALA A 50 -8.90 -9.40 15.78
C ALA A 50 -9.15 -9.51 14.26
N GLU A 51 -8.88 -8.44 13.52
CA GLU A 51 -8.96 -8.40 12.06
C GLU A 51 -7.98 -9.40 11.40
N SER A 52 -6.74 -9.46 11.88
CA SER A 52 -5.74 -10.41 11.39
C SER A 52 -6.09 -11.83 11.79
N ALA A 53 -6.47 -12.04 13.05
CA ALA A 53 -6.86 -13.35 13.57
C ALA A 53 -8.00 -13.97 12.76
N SER A 54 -9.02 -13.17 12.43
CA SER A 54 -10.16 -13.63 11.62
C SER A 54 -9.78 -13.89 10.16
N ALA A 55 -8.95 -13.03 9.55
CA ALA A 55 -8.50 -13.20 8.18
C ALA A 55 -7.66 -14.47 8.00
N TYR A 56 -6.92 -14.88 9.03
CA TYR A 56 -6.11 -16.11 9.01
C TYR A 56 -6.90 -17.37 9.41
N ASN A 57 -8.12 -17.23 9.93
CA ASN A 57 -8.85 -18.30 10.61
C ASN A 57 -7.98 -18.92 11.72
N LEU A 58 -7.43 -18.07 12.60
CA LEU A 58 -6.52 -18.50 13.65
C LEU A 58 -7.19 -19.46 14.62
N SER A 59 -6.43 -20.45 15.04
CA SER A 59 -6.78 -21.42 16.06
C SER A 59 -5.51 -21.81 16.83
N GLU A 60 -5.67 -22.46 17.96
CA GLU A 60 -4.52 -22.97 18.75
C GLU A 60 -3.59 -23.91 17.93
N ASN A 61 -4.12 -24.53 16.86
CA ASN A 61 -3.36 -25.49 16.05
C ASN A 61 -2.45 -24.82 15.01
N ASN A 62 -2.75 -23.59 14.57
CA ASN A 62 -2.01 -22.94 13.47
C ASN A 62 -1.36 -21.61 13.84
N ILE A 63 -1.62 -21.11 15.04
CA ILE A 63 -1.18 -19.76 15.47
C ILE A 63 0.34 -19.56 15.36
N SER A 64 1.13 -20.60 15.59
CA SER A 64 2.60 -20.56 15.52
C SER A 64 3.17 -20.41 14.11
N GLU A 65 2.33 -20.59 13.09
CA GLU A 65 2.76 -20.44 11.70
C GLU A 65 2.65 -18.97 11.21
N TYR A 66 1.93 -18.11 11.95
CA TYR A 66 1.69 -16.73 11.56
C TYR A 66 2.54 -15.75 12.36
N LEU A 67 3.11 -14.76 11.67
CA LEU A 67 3.73 -13.61 12.31
C LEU A 67 2.63 -12.75 12.95
N SER A 68 2.73 -12.51 14.25
CA SER A 68 1.77 -11.70 14.99
C SER A 68 1.86 -10.22 14.61
N ASP A 69 0.76 -9.48 14.75
CA ASP A 69 0.77 -8.03 14.58
C ASP A 69 1.69 -7.37 15.62
N TYR A 70 1.69 -7.87 16.85
CA TYR A 70 2.58 -7.43 17.91
C TYR A 70 4.06 -7.48 17.50
N ASP A 71 4.51 -8.65 17.05
CA ASP A 71 5.91 -8.84 16.64
C ASP A 71 6.24 -8.05 15.39
N TYR A 72 5.29 -7.94 14.45
CA TYR A 72 5.45 -7.13 13.24
C TYR A 72 5.65 -5.65 13.57
N TYR A 73 4.85 -5.06 14.44
CA TYR A 73 5.03 -3.66 14.84
C TYR A 73 6.23 -3.45 15.76
N LYS A 74 6.60 -4.45 16.57
CA LYS A 74 7.78 -4.42 17.43
C LYS A 74 9.09 -4.26 16.64
N ILE A 75 9.23 -4.96 15.51
CA ILE A 75 10.44 -4.88 14.69
C ILE A 75 10.56 -3.55 13.92
N TRP A 76 9.51 -2.77 13.80
CA TRP A 76 9.53 -1.50 13.06
C TRP A 76 10.15 -0.33 13.85
N PRO A 77 10.86 0.59 13.17
CA PRO A 77 11.13 0.61 11.73
C PRO A 77 12.28 -0.31 11.33
N LEU A 78 12.09 -1.14 10.30
CA LEU A 78 13.17 -1.90 9.65
C LEU A 78 14.07 -0.99 8.82
N ASN A 79 13.48 0.01 8.16
CA ASN A 79 14.20 1.02 7.44
C ASN A 79 14.51 2.24 8.32
N SER A 80 15.72 2.79 8.21
CA SER A 80 16.15 4.00 8.89
C SER A 80 15.37 5.24 8.39
N TRP A 81 15.80 6.45 8.77
CA TRP A 81 15.17 7.72 8.37
C TRP A 81 15.09 7.88 6.82
N ASN A 82 15.99 7.27 6.07
CA ASN A 82 16.00 7.27 4.61
C ASN A 82 14.77 6.61 3.97
N ARG A 83 13.90 5.95 4.74
CA ARG A 83 12.59 5.48 4.27
C ARG A 83 11.72 6.59 3.63
N ILE A 84 12.00 7.86 3.94
CA ILE A 84 11.31 9.00 3.32
C ILE A 84 11.52 9.03 1.79
N TRP A 85 12.63 8.48 1.29
CA TRP A 85 12.92 8.43 -0.15
C TRP A 85 11.88 7.66 -0.95
N ILE A 86 11.26 6.67 -0.33
CA ILE A 86 10.25 5.82 -0.98
C ILE A 86 8.83 6.14 -0.52
N ASN A 87 8.64 6.65 0.71
CA ASN A 87 7.32 6.99 1.22
C ASN A 87 6.79 8.32 0.67
N ASP A 88 7.69 9.24 0.33
CA ASP A 88 7.32 10.51 -0.28
C ASP A 88 7.29 10.38 -1.81
N LYS A 89 6.13 10.60 -2.40
CA LYS A 89 5.89 10.36 -3.83
C LYS A 89 6.73 11.25 -4.75
N LEU A 90 6.99 12.50 -4.32
CA LEU A 90 7.85 13.41 -5.10
C LEU A 90 9.31 12.97 -5.02
N THR A 91 9.79 12.69 -3.82
CA THR A 91 11.16 12.21 -3.62
C THR A 91 11.41 10.95 -4.44
N LEU A 92 10.52 9.95 -4.37
CA LEU A 92 10.63 8.71 -5.14
C LEU A 92 10.68 8.99 -6.65
N LYS A 93 9.77 9.86 -7.17
CA LYS A 93 9.76 10.23 -8.59
C LYS A 93 11.08 10.80 -9.02
N TYR A 94 11.60 11.81 -8.29
CA TYR A 94 12.88 12.45 -8.65
C TYR A 94 14.09 11.55 -8.47
N MET A 95 14.09 10.60 -7.53
CA MET A 95 15.18 9.64 -7.35
C MET A 95 15.23 8.57 -8.45
N LEU A 96 14.10 8.28 -9.09
CA LEU A 96 14.03 7.36 -10.23
C LEU A 96 14.12 8.08 -11.58
N ASP A 97 13.96 9.40 -11.60
CA ASP A 97 14.09 10.18 -12.84
C ASP A 97 15.53 10.16 -13.37
N ASN A 98 15.69 10.21 -14.71
CA ASN A 98 16.98 10.07 -15.40
C ASN A 98 17.76 8.78 -15.06
N THR A 99 17.04 7.71 -14.72
CA THR A 99 17.59 6.37 -14.56
C THR A 99 16.93 5.40 -15.55
N GLU A 100 17.37 4.15 -15.57
CA GLU A 100 16.70 3.07 -16.31
C GLU A 100 15.23 2.86 -15.87
N PHE A 101 14.85 3.39 -14.70
CA PHE A 101 13.49 3.29 -14.15
C PHE A 101 12.64 4.55 -14.40
N THR A 102 13.10 5.54 -15.16
CA THR A 102 12.36 6.81 -15.40
C THR A 102 10.94 6.58 -15.88
N SER A 103 10.71 5.63 -16.79
CA SER A 103 9.41 5.36 -17.37
C SER A 103 8.49 4.48 -16.52
N ILE A 104 9.00 3.94 -15.39
CA ILE A 104 8.26 2.94 -14.61
C ILE A 104 7.21 3.55 -13.70
N MET A 105 7.34 4.82 -13.36
CA MET A 105 6.31 5.56 -12.61
C MET A 105 5.31 6.22 -13.55
N PRO A 106 4.08 6.51 -13.06
CA PRO A 106 3.19 7.41 -13.78
C PRO A 106 3.87 8.74 -14.10
N LYS A 107 3.39 9.46 -15.10
CA LYS A 107 3.85 10.83 -15.34
C LYS A 107 3.36 11.76 -14.23
N TYR A 108 4.21 12.67 -13.78
CA TYR A 108 3.94 13.65 -12.73
C TYR A 108 3.92 15.05 -13.34
N TYR A 109 2.75 15.67 -13.35
CA TYR A 109 2.54 16.94 -14.05
C TYR A 109 2.61 18.14 -13.13
N TYR A 110 1.86 18.14 -12.03
CA TYR A 110 1.75 19.30 -11.14
C TYR A 110 1.76 18.89 -9.66
N TYR A 111 2.10 19.88 -8.84
CA TYR A 111 2.05 19.79 -7.38
C TYR A 111 1.49 21.09 -6.82
N THR A 112 0.57 21.01 -5.86
CA THR A 112 0.06 22.16 -5.10
C THR A 112 0.87 22.33 -3.83
N ALA A 113 1.72 23.36 -3.80
CA ALA A 113 2.43 23.81 -2.61
C ALA A 113 1.60 24.84 -1.82
N GLN A 114 2.05 25.22 -0.63
CA GLN A 114 1.40 26.29 0.15
C GLN A 114 1.41 27.65 -0.58
N ASP A 115 2.41 27.89 -1.39
CA ASP A 115 2.60 29.11 -2.18
C ASP A 115 2.06 28.98 -3.62
N GLY A 116 1.27 27.96 -3.92
CA GLY A 116 0.58 27.77 -5.19
C GLY A 116 1.03 26.57 -6.02
N LEU A 117 0.63 26.56 -7.28
CA LEU A 117 0.88 25.46 -8.21
C LEU A 117 2.36 25.43 -8.64
N LYS A 118 2.92 24.23 -8.75
CA LYS A 118 4.28 23.96 -9.26
C LYS A 118 4.23 22.94 -10.39
N LYS A 119 5.10 23.12 -11.39
CA LYS A 119 5.32 22.09 -12.43
C LYS A 119 6.24 21.01 -11.93
N LEU A 120 5.98 19.78 -12.34
CA LEU A 120 6.82 18.62 -12.09
C LEU A 120 7.47 18.13 -13.40
N VAL A 121 8.35 17.15 -13.31
CA VAL A 121 9.25 16.72 -14.40
C VAL A 121 8.56 16.36 -15.71
N ASP A 122 7.33 15.89 -15.68
CA ASP A 122 6.58 15.48 -16.88
C ASP A 122 5.57 16.54 -17.36
N ALA A 123 5.51 17.71 -16.70
CA ALA A 123 4.65 18.80 -17.17
C ALA A 123 5.18 19.37 -18.50
N PRO A 124 4.30 19.77 -19.43
CA PRO A 124 4.74 20.44 -20.65
C PRO A 124 5.35 21.80 -20.33
N ASP A 125 6.18 22.31 -21.25
CA ASP A 125 6.71 23.67 -21.25
C ASP A 125 7.35 24.11 -19.92
N GLN A 126 8.41 23.39 -19.52
CA GLN A 126 9.12 23.59 -18.24
C GLN A 126 9.68 25.00 -18.05
N ASN A 127 9.83 25.81 -19.12
CA ASN A 127 10.38 27.16 -19.05
C ASN A 127 9.35 28.24 -18.69
N MET A 128 8.06 27.88 -18.65
CA MET A 128 6.99 28.81 -18.28
C MET A 128 6.56 28.57 -16.82
N ALA A 129 6.23 29.64 -16.13
CA ALA A 129 5.65 29.54 -14.79
C ALA A 129 4.28 28.81 -14.86
N PRO A 130 3.98 27.96 -13.88
CA PRO A 130 2.69 27.29 -13.83
C PRO A 130 1.58 28.30 -13.54
N ASP A 131 0.47 28.18 -14.29
CA ASP A 131 -0.76 28.88 -13.98
C ASP A 131 -1.97 27.94 -14.12
N VAL A 132 -3.10 28.38 -13.60
CA VAL A 132 -4.34 27.58 -13.62
C VAL A 132 -4.88 27.40 -15.05
N ALA A 133 -4.66 28.37 -15.93
CA ALA A 133 -5.13 28.27 -17.32
C ALA A 133 -4.34 27.19 -18.08
N GLU A 134 -3.04 27.13 -17.88
CA GLU A 134 -2.20 26.05 -18.41
C GLU A 134 -2.60 24.70 -17.83
N PHE A 135 -2.78 24.60 -16.51
CA PHE A 135 -3.24 23.36 -15.87
C PHE A 135 -4.55 22.87 -16.48
N LYS A 136 -5.55 23.75 -16.63
CA LYS A 136 -6.82 23.45 -17.31
C LYS A 136 -6.61 22.98 -18.76
N SER A 137 -5.68 23.61 -19.50
CA SER A 137 -5.35 23.24 -20.87
C SER A 137 -4.74 21.84 -20.95
N VAL A 138 -3.81 21.51 -20.05
CA VAL A 138 -3.19 20.19 -19.99
C VAL A 138 -4.23 19.12 -19.61
N LEU A 139 -5.09 19.39 -18.61
CA LEU A 139 -6.17 18.47 -18.24
C LEU A 139 -7.16 18.26 -19.40
N LYS A 140 -7.50 19.31 -20.18
CA LYS A 140 -8.33 19.17 -21.37
C LYS A 140 -7.69 18.27 -22.43
N THR A 141 -6.36 18.38 -22.59
CA THR A 141 -5.63 17.60 -23.60
C THR A 141 -5.48 16.14 -23.21
N LEU A 142 -5.18 15.87 -21.92
CA LEU A 142 -4.95 14.52 -21.40
C LEU A 142 -6.26 13.82 -21.00
N GLY A 143 -7.30 14.58 -20.68
CA GLY A 143 -8.61 14.09 -20.29
C GLY A 143 -8.74 13.82 -18.78
N GLU A 144 -7.70 13.31 -18.13
CA GLU A 144 -7.81 12.83 -16.75
C GLU A 144 -6.49 13.01 -15.96
N PHE A 145 -6.62 13.27 -14.64
CA PHE A 145 -5.54 13.21 -13.66
C PHE A 145 -5.93 12.33 -12.48
N ALA A 146 -4.96 11.60 -11.94
CA ALA A 146 -5.02 11.05 -10.60
C ALA A 146 -4.46 12.09 -9.63
N CYS A 147 -5.25 12.48 -8.64
CA CYS A 147 -4.92 13.50 -7.66
C CYS A 147 -4.78 12.85 -6.28
N LYS A 148 -3.64 13.03 -5.64
CA LYS A 148 -3.36 12.34 -4.38
C LYS A 148 -2.43 13.14 -3.48
N PRO A 149 -2.59 13.05 -2.14
CA PRO A 149 -1.62 13.65 -1.21
C PRO A 149 -0.22 13.12 -1.47
N CYS A 150 0.78 14.01 -1.43
CA CYS A 150 2.17 13.66 -1.69
C CYS A 150 2.68 12.55 -0.75
N ASN A 151 2.33 12.62 0.51
CA ASN A 151 2.74 11.71 1.59
C ASN A 151 1.56 11.06 2.33
N GLY A 152 0.40 10.93 1.67
CA GLY A 152 -0.78 10.22 2.19
C GLY A 152 -0.64 8.70 2.11
N THR A 153 -1.37 7.99 2.98
CA THR A 153 -1.47 6.53 3.02
C THR A 153 -2.92 6.09 2.91
N THR A 154 -3.17 4.79 2.67
CA THR A 154 -4.50 4.17 2.68
C THR A 154 -5.52 4.77 1.72
N SER A 155 -5.07 5.36 0.60
CA SER A 155 -5.92 5.97 -0.43
C SER A 155 -6.79 7.13 0.04
N GLN A 156 -6.60 7.62 1.27
CA GLN A 156 -7.33 8.78 1.78
C GLN A 156 -6.95 10.03 1.01
N GLY A 157 -7.94 10.82 0.61
CA GLY A 157 -7.74 12.03 -0.17
C GLY A 157 -7.38 11.79 -1.64
N PHE A 158 -7.45 10.55 -2.15
CA PHE A 158 -7.35 10.30 -3.58
C PHE A 158 -8.66 10.72 -4.27
N PHE A 159 -8.53 11.39 -5.40
CA PHE A 159 -9.66 11.66 -6.30
C PHE A 159 -9.22 11.67 -7.76
N LYS A 160 -10.18 11.42 -8.64
CA LYS A 160 -10.03 11.53 -10.09
C LYS A 160 -10.49 12.91 -10.55
N MET A 161 -9.61 13.65 -11.21
CA MET A 161 -10.01 14.86 -11.92
C MET A 161 -10.12 14.57 -13.41
N SER A 162 -11.18 15.02 -14.07
CA SER A 162 -11.36 14.76 -15.50
C SER A 162 -12.01 15.92 -16.25
N TYR A 163 -11.86 15.90 -17.57
CA TYR A 163 -12.52 16.84 -18.48
C TYR A 163 -13.26 16.08 -19.58
N SER A 164 -14.56 16.30 -19.66
CA SER A 164 -15.41 15.75 -20.72
C SER A 164 -16.60 16.65 -20.99
N ASN A 165 -17.15 16.59 -22.19
CA ASN A 165 -18.34 17.35 -22.60
C ASN A 165 -18.29 18.85 -22.26
N GLY A 166 -17.08 19.46 -22.36
CA GLY A 166 -16.87 20.88 -22.08
C GLY A 166 -16.79 21.26 -20.60
N LYS A 167 -16.78 20.30 -19.67
CA LYS A 167 -16.78 20.53 -18.22
C LYS A 167 -15.67 19.78 -17.52
N PHE A 168 -15.24 20.33 -16.39
CA PHE A 168 -14.33 19.67 -15.45
C PHE A 168 -15.13 18.90 -14.39
N TYR A 169 -14.59 17.76 -13.95
CA TYR A 169 -15.21 16.88 -12.96
C TYR A 169 -14.18 16.48 -11.90
N VAL A 170 -14.65 16.26 -10.67
CA VAL A 170 -13.91 15.58 -9.59
C VAL A 170 -14.78 14.43 -9.12
N ASP A 171 -14.26 13.21 -9.19
CA ASP A 171 -14.98 11.95 -8.88
C ASP A 171 -16.36 11.86 -9.54
N GLY A 172 -16.46 12.38 -10.76
CA GLY A 172 -17.70 12.38 -11.55
C GLY A 172 -18.66 13.54 -11.29
N GLU A 173 -18.39 14.37 -10.28
CA GLU A 173 -19.17 15.58 -10.02
C GLU A 173 -18.60 16.79 -10.76
N ALA A 174 -19.47 17.54 -11.45
CA ALA A 174 -19.05 18.69 -12.24
C ALA A 174 -18.59 19.85 -11.36
N LEU A 175 -17.39 20.36 -11.62
CA LEU A 175 -16.89 21.60 -11.00
C LEU A 175 -17.53 22.82 -11.68
N GLN A 176 -17.95 23.78 -10.88
CA GLN A 176 -18.39 25.09 -11.36
C GLN A 176 -17.17 25.93 -11.80
N ASP A 177 -17.36 26.83 -12.78
CA ASP A 177 -16.24 27.57 -13.39
C ASP A 177 -15.36 28.35 -12.41
N ASN A 178 -15.95 28.86 -11.33
CA ASN A 178 -15.26 29.62 -10.28
C ASN A 178 -14.72 28.75 -9.12
N ALA A 179 -15.03 27.46 -9.10
CA ALA A 179 -14.64 26.56 -8.02
C ALA A 179 -13.27 25.91 -8.24
N PHE A 180 -12.69 26.06 -9.42
CA PHE A 180 -11.46 25.35 -9.77
C PHE A 180 -10.24 25.86 -8.99
N GLU A 181 -10.07 27.18 -8.91
CA GLU A 181 -8.99 27.81 -8.12
C GLU A 181 -9.14 27.49 -6.63
N THR A 182 -10.35 27.66 -6.10
CA THR A 182 -10.67 27.32 -4.70
C THR A 182 -10.40 25.85 -4.41
N PHE A 183 -10.70 24.95 -5.38
CA PHE A 183 -10.40 23.53 -5.24
C PHE A 183 -8.89 23.26 -5.14
N LEU A 184 -8.06 23.89 -5.99
CA LEU A 184 -6.62 23.74 -5.92
C LEU A 184 -6.04 24.29 -4.61
N GLU A 185 -6.52 25.44 -4.14
CA GLU A 185 -6.12 26.07 -2.87
C GLU A 185 -6.47 25.18 -1.66
N ALA A 186 -7.64 24.53 -1.69
CA ALA A 186 -8.08 23.63 -0.63
C ALA A 186 -7.27 22.33 -0.58
N HIS A 187 -6.57 21.96 -1.66
CA HIS A 187 -5.79 20.73 -1.79
C HIS A 187 -4.29 21.02 -1.86
N SER A 188 -3.74 21.68 -0.83
CA SER A 188 -2.29 21.85 -0.68
C SER A 188 -1.60 20.50 -0.40
N ASN A 189 -0.36 20.35 -0.86
CA ASN A 189 0.44 19.12 -0.76
C ASN A 189 -0.12 17.93 -1.57
N TYR A 190 -0.73 18.22 -2.72
CA TYR A 190 -1.23 17.23 -3.67
C TYR A 190 -0.37 17.14 -4.92
N VAL A 191 -0.20 15.92 -5.44
CA VAL A 191 0.39 15.66 -6.75
C VAL A 191 -0.71 15.31 -7.75
N PHE A 192 -0.57 15.82 -8.98
CA PHE A 192 -1.44 15.54 -10.13
C PHE A 192 -0.62 14.73 -11.14
N THR A 193 -1.04 13.49 -11.32
CA THR A 193 -0.30 12.51 -12.11
C THR A 193 -1.17 11.94 -13.22
N GLU A 194 -0.55 11.21 -14.13
CA GLU A 194 -1.22 10.35 -15.09
C GLU A 194 -2.26 9.47 -14.37
N TYR A 195 -3.48 9.44 -14.90
CA TYR A 195 -4.49 8.49 -14.47
C TYR A 195 -4.28 7.17 -15.22
N LEU A 196 -4.11 6.09 -14.48
CA LEU A 196 -3.80 4.78 -15.05
C LEU A 196 -5.07 4.00 -15.33
N HIS A 197 -5.12 3.41 -16.51
CA HIS A 197 -6.16 2.46 -16.91
C HIS A 197 -5.62 1.02 -16.87
N PRO A 198 -6.45 0.04 -16.48
CA PRO A 198 -6.04 -1.35 -16.45
C PRO A 198 -5.80 -1.89 -17.87
N SER A 199 -4.96 -2.90 -17.99
CA SER A 199 -4.76 -3.63 -19.25
C SER A 199 -6.05 -4.32 -19.71
N GLU A 200 -6.15 -4.66 -21.00
CA GLU A 200 -7.30 -5.36 -21.56
C GLU A 200 -7.64 -6.66 -20.82
N LEU A 201 -6.60 -7.40 -20.38
CA LEU A 201 -6.81 -8.58 -19.53
C LEU A 201 -7.55 -8.24 -18.25
N PHE A 202 -7.22 -7.12 -17.61
CA PHE A 202 -7.78 -6.74 -16.32
C PHE A 202 -9.07 -5.94 -16.42
N LYS A 203 -9.33 -5.25 -17.54
CA LYS A 203 -10.61 -4.56 -17.80
C LYS A 203 -11.81 -5.49 -17.73
N GLN A 204 -11.64 -6.78 -18.05
CA GLN A 204 -12.72 -7.75 -17.90
C GLN A 204 -13.25 -7.89 -16.46
N TYR A 205 -12.43 -7.55 -15.46
CA TYR A 205 -12.84 -7.55 -14.04
C TYR A 205 -13.40 -6.17 -13.64
N SER A 206 -12.71 -5.09 -14.01
CA SER A 206 -13.10 -3.72 -13.66
C SER A 206 -12.36 -2.70 -14.51
N GLU A 207 -13.01 -1.56 -14.81
CA GLU A 207 -12.37 -0.39 -15.46
C GLU A 207 -11.38 0.36 -14.54
N LYS A 208 -11.38 0.07 -13.22
CA LYS A 208 -10.45 0.65 -12.27
C LYS A 208 -9.11 -0.07 -12.30
N ILE A 209 -8.01 0.64 -11.99
CA ILE A 209 -6.68 0.03 -11.97
C ILE A 209 -6.60 -1.11 -10.94
N HIS A 210 -5.98 -2.21 -11.33
CA HIS A 210 -5.71 -3.36 -10.48
C HIS A 210 -4.34 -3.20 -9.84
N THR A 211 -4.21 -3.55 -8.56
CA THR A 211 -2.97 -3.34 -7.81
C THR A 211 -2.30 -4.66 -7.48
N LEU A 212 -1.12 -4.87 -8.03
CA LEU A 212 -0.23 -5.94 -7.61
C LEU A 212 0.66 -5.41 -6.47
N ARG A 213 0.49 -5.94 -5.26
CA ARG A 213 1.40 -5.73 -4.15
C ARG A 213 2.54 -6.71 -4.25
N ILE A 214 3.80 -6.21 -4.24
CA ILE A 214 5.00 -7.04 -4.11
C ILE A 214 5.82 -6.53 -2.93
N VAL A 215 6.30 -7.43 -2.09
CA VAL A 215 7.19 -7.07 -0.98
C VAL A 215 8.55 -7.68 -1.20
N THR A 216 9.59 -6.85 -1.09
CA THR A 216 10.99 -7.25 -1.22
C THR A 216 11.76 -7.04 0.07
N VAL A 217 12.78 -7.86 0.27
CA VAL A 217 13.79 -7.71 1.31
C VAL A 217 15.18 -7.65 0.69
N ASN A 218 15.97 -6.66 1.10
CA ASN A 218 17.36 -6.45 0.71
C ASN A 218 18.25 -6.31 1.96
N GLU A 219 18.32 -7.36 2.76
CA GLU A 219 18.95 -7.33 4.09
C GLU A 219 20.42 -6.90 4.06
N LYS A 220 21.15 -7.23 3.01
CA LYS A 220 22.57 -6.94 2.87
C LYS A 220 22.89 -5.76 1.94
N GLY A 221 21.86 -5.07 1.46
CA GLY A 221 22.02 -4.01 0.46
C GLY A 221 22.40 -4.52 -0.94
N CYS A 222 22.33 -5.82 -1.16
CA CYS A 222 22.56 -6.47 -2.46
C CYS A 222 21.77 -7.78 -2.55
N ASN A 223 21.43 -8.18 -3.77
CA ASN A 223 20.65 -9.38 -4.05
C ASN A 223 19.29 -9.40 -3.33
N PRO A 224 18.42 -8.41 -3.58
CA PRO A 224 17.08 -8.38 -3.02
C PRO A 224 16.26 -9.60 -3.47
N ILE A 225 15.32 -10.03 -2.63
CA ILE A 225 14.39 -11.11 -2.92
C ILE A 225 12.96 -10.65 -2.76
N ILE A 226 12.04 -11.26 -3.50
CA ILE A 226 10.60 -11.11 -3.30
C ILE A 226 10.20 -12.11 -2.21
N ILE A 227 9.54 -11.63 -1.14
CA ILE A 227 9.10 -12.47 -0.03
C ILE A 227 7.62 -12.80 -0.07
N GLY A 228 6.86 -12.12 -0.94
CA GLY A 228 5.44 -12.33 -1.13
C GLY A 228 4.73 -11.10 -1.67
N GLY A 229 3.43 -11.23 -1.76
CA GLY A 229 2.55 -10.18 -2.25
C GLY A 229 1.16 -10.73 -2.52
N TYR A 230 0.35 -9.99 -3.25
CA TYR A 230 -0.98 -10.38 -3.69
C TYR A 230 -1.47 -9.44 -4.79
N LEU A 231 -2.39 -9.91 -5.60
CA LEU A 231 -3.12 -9.10 -6.57
C LEU A 231 -4.46 -8.67 -5.96
N ARG A 232 -4.76 -7.36 -5.95
CA ARG A 232 -6.04 -6.81 -5.52
C ARG A 232 -6.87 -6.42 -6.73
N LEU A 233 -8.06 -6.98 -6.82
CA LEU A 233 -9.01 -6.72 -7.90
C LEU A 233 -10.11 -5.77 -7.41
N PRO A 234 -10.33 -4.64 -8.09
CA PRO A 234 -11.42 -3.73 -7.75
C PRO A 234 -12.78 -4.34 -8.10
N HIS A 235 -13.77 -3.98 -7.31
CA HIS A 235 -15.17 -4.33 -7.54
C HIS A 235 -16.05 -3.09 -7.30
N LYS A 236 -17.37 -3.20 -7.47
CA LYS A 236 -18.30 -2.06 -7.40
C LYS A 236 -18.23 -1.25 -6.10
N LEU A 237 -17.85 -1.88 -4.97
CA LEU A 237 -17.70 -1.17 -3.69
C LEU A 237 -16.29 -0.59 -3.49
N SER A 238 -15.34 -0.88 -4.37
CA SER A 238 -13.99 -0.29 -4.30
C SER A 238 -14.03 1.18 -4.73
N GLY A 239 -13.29 2.03 -4.01
CA GLY A 239 -13.02 3.41 -4.43
C GLY A 239 -12.15 3.49 -5.68
N GLU A 240 -11.89 4.70 -6.17
CA GLU A 240 -11.04 4.93 -7.36
C GLU A 240 -9.59 4.45 -7.16
N ALA A 241 -9.11 4.46 -5.93
CA ALA A 241 -7.79 3.92 -5.56
C ALA A 241 -7.78 2.40 -5.34
N ASN A 242 -8.76 1.68 -5.84
CA ASN A 242 -8.87 0.22 -5.76
C ASN A 242 -8.86 -0.34 -4.33
N TYR A 243 -9.53 0.30 -3.39
CA TYR A 243 -9.68 -0.17 -2.04
C TYR A 243 -11.10 0.05 -1.53
N ALA A 244 -11.72 -1.00 -0.97
CA ALA A 244 -12.95 -0.86 -0.22
C ALA A 244 -12.60 -0.70 1.26
N PHE A 245 -12.99 0.43 1.84
CA PHE A 245 -12.84 0.62 3.28
C PHE A 245 -13.71 -0.36 4.03
N LEU A 246 -13.08 -1.16 4.89
CA LEU A 246 -13.76 -2.10 5.78
C LEU A 246 -14.24 -1.34 7.03
N ALA A 247 -15.13 -0.37 6.82
CA ALA A 247 -15.66 0.43 7.90
C ALA A 247 -16.64 -0.38 8.76
N SER A 248 -16.69 -0.08 10.06
CA SER A 248 -17.58 -0.74 11.02
C SER A 248 -19.07 -0.56 10.71
N ASP A 249 -19.41 0.48 9.96
CA ASP A 249 -20.78 0.80 9.53
C ASP A 249 -21.20 0.08 8.24
N ASN A 250 -20.26 -0.58 7.54
CA ASN A 250 -20.55 -1.39 6.37
C ASN A 250 -20.02 -2.83 6.53
N PRO A 251 -20.76 -3.71 7.22
CA PRO A 251 -20.34 -5.09 7.45
C PRO A 251 -20.23 -5.93 6.17
N ASN A 252 -20.82 -5.46 5.07
CA ASN A 252 -20.75 -6.13 3.76
C ASN A 252 -19.59 -5.66 2.88
N ALA A 253 -18.79 -4.70 3.35
CA ALA A 253 -17.60 -4.27 2.63
C ALA A 253 -16.54 -5.37 2.65
N PHE A 254 -15.90 -5.60 1.51
CA PHE A 254 -14.82 -6.57 1.35
C PHE A 254 -13.79 -6.09 0.35
N ASN A 255 -12.61 -6.67 0.38
CA ASN A 255 -11.62 -6.56 -0.69
C ASN A 255 -11.43 -7.92 -1.36
N VAL A 256 -11.23 -7.91 -2.69
CA VAL A 256 -10.91 -9.14 -3.45
C VAL A 256 -9.41 -9.21 -3.59
N CYS A 257 -8.81 -10.21 -2.95
CA CYS A 257 -7.38 -10.50 -3.03
C CYS A 257 -7.18 -11.85 -3.69
N VAL A 258 -6.18 -11.95 -4.56
CA VAL A 258 -5.85 -13.17 -5.31
C VAL A 258 -4.38 -13.47 -5.09
N ASP A 259 -4.07 -14.74 -4.87
CA ASP A 259 -2.70 -15.24 -4.75
C ASP A 259 -1.95 -15.13 -6.08
N VAL A 260 -0.66 -14.89 -6.00
CA VAL A 260 0.25 -14.79 -7.15
C VAL A 260 1.45 -15.68 -6.89
N ASP A 261 1.76 -16.52 -7.84
CA ASP A 261 3.03 -17.24 -7.89
C ASP A 261 4.11 -16.27 -8.40
N PHE A 262 5.00 -15.85 -7.50
CA PHE A 262 6.07 -14.90 -7.82
C PHE A 262 7.25 -15.53 -8.58
N ASP A 263 7.22 -16.81 -8.89
CA ASP A 263 8.17 -17.42 -9.81
C ASP A 263 7.67 -17.37 -11.25
N SER A 264 6.40 -17.66 -11.48
CA SER A 264 5.79 -17.70 -12.83
C SER A 264 5.02 -16.44 -13.22
N GLY A 265 4.44 -15.69 -12.26
CA GLY A 265 3.50 -14.62 -12.53
C GLY A 265 2.05 -15.07 -12.75
N ASP A 266 1.77 -16.35 -12.51
CA ASP A 266 0.41 -16.86 -12.56
C ASP A 266 -0.36 -16.43 -11.31
N PHE A 267 -1.64 -16.14 -11.47
CA PHE A 267 -2.51 -15.83 -10.35
C PHE A 267 -3.74 -16.73 -10.32
N GLY A 268 -4.19 -17.01 -9.11
CA GLY A 268 -5.35 -17.89 -8.86
C GLY A 268 -5.83 -17.73 -7.42
N LEU A 269 -6.51 -18.68 -6.82
CA LEU A 269 -6.93 -18.73 -5.42
C LEU A 269 -7.36 -17.35 -4.86
N GLY A 270 -8.62 -16.99 -5.08
CA GLY A 270 -9.17 -15.71 -4.61
C GLY A 270 -9.85 -15.79 -3.25
N TYR A 271 -9.82 -14.66 -2.52
CA TYR A 271 -10.61 -14.44 -1.32
C TYR A 271 -11.31 -13.09 -1.36
N LYS A 272 -12.60 -13.07 -0.95
CA LYS A 272 -13.21 -11.87 -0.40
C LYS A 272 -12.79 -11.77 1.05
N THR A 273 -12.19 -10.67 1.43
CA THR A 273 -11.71 -10.42 2.79
C THR A 273 -12.58 -9.32 3.42
N TYR A 274 -13.36 -9.70 4.40
CA TYR A 274 -14.23 -8.84 5.21
C TYR A 274 -13.48 -8.39 6.49
N ASN A 275 -14.14 -7.62 7.32
CA ASN A 275 -13.59 -7.26 8.63
C ASN A 275 -13.33 -8.50 9.52
N ASN A 276 -14.31 -9.40 9.61
CA ASN A 276 -14.35 -10.47 10.60
C ASN A 276 -14.30 -11.90 10.01
N HIS A 277 -14.10 -12.05 8.71
CA HIS A 277 -13.93 -13.35 8.05
C HIS A 277 -13.38 -13.21 6.64
N LYS A 278 -13.08 -14.33 6.00
CA LYS A 278 -12.79 -14.41 4.56
C LYS A 278 -13.61 -15.51 3.92
N GLU A 279 -13.92 -15.33 2.64
CA GLU A 279 -14.62 -16.30 1.81
C GLU A 279 -13.76 -16.64 0.60
N LYS A 280 -13.50 -17.93 0.36
CA LYS A 280 -12.86 -18.36 -0.88
C LYS A 280 -13.78 -18.10 -2.05
N VAL A 281 -13.24 -17.55 -3.13
CA VAL A 281 -13.96 -17.27 -4.37
C VAL A 281 -13.13 -17.66 -5.59
N ASP A 282 -13.77 -18.33 -6.55
CA ASP A 282 -13.12 -18.74 -7.80
C ASP A 282 -13.46 -17.76 -8.95
N PHE A 283 -14.44 -16.88 -8.74
CA PHE A 283 -14.94 -15.92 -9.73
C PHE A 283 -15.04 -14.51 -9.16
N HIS A 284 -14.81 -13.53 -10.02
CA HIS A 284 -14.96 -12.13 -9.65
C HIS A 284 -16.42 -11.81 -9.29
N PRO A 285 -16.68 -11.14 -8.16
CA PRO A 285 -18.04 -11.01 -7.61
C PRO A 285 -19.01 -10.23 -8.49
N ASP A 286 -18.55 -9.30 -9.31
CA ASP A 286 -19.41 -8.47 -10.15
C ASP A 286 -19.57 -9.02 -11.57
N THR A 287 -18.52 -9.65 -12.12
CA THR A 287 -18.49 -10.06 -13.53
C THR A 287 -18.63 -11.56 -13.75
N GLY A 288 -18.42 -12.37 -12.70
CA GLY A 288 -18.46 -13.84 -12.81
C GLY A 288 -17.29 -14.44 -13.60
N ILE A 289 -16.25 -13.65 -13.89
CA ILE A 289 -15.06 -14.12 -14.60
C ILE A 289 -14.13 -14.85 -13.62
N SER A 290 -13.48 -15.94 -14.07
CA SER A 290 -12.54 -16.72 -13.25
C SER A 290 -11.40 -15.83 -12.73
N LEU A 291 -11.05 -16.02 -11.45
CA LEU A 291 -9.93 -15.32 -10.79
C LEU A 291 -8.61 -16.04 -11.04
N SER A 292 -8.35 -16.47 -12.27
CA SER A 292 -7.11 -17.14 -12.65
C SER A 292 -6.57 -16.59 -13.97
N GLY A 293 -5.26 -16.49 -14.08
CA GLY A 293 -4.61 -15.99 -15.28
C GLY A 293 -3.11 -15.81 -15.08
N HIS A 294 -2.49 -15.08 -15.99
CA HIS A 294 -1.07 -14.77 -15.99
C HIS A 294 -0.83 -13.26 -16.15
N ILE A 295 0.07 -12.71 -15.37
CA ILE A 295 0.47 -11.29 -15.47
C ILE A 295 1.40 -11.11 -16.67
N GLY A 296 0.94 -10.36 -17.68
CA GLY A 296 1.75 -10.09 -18.87
C GLY A 296 3.05 -9.36 -18.53
N ASN A 297 4.14 -9.67 -19.26
CA ASN A 297 5.48 -9.10 -19.07
C ASN A 297 6.02 -9.29 -17.63
N TYR A 298 5.64 -10.38 -16.97
CA TYR A 298 5.96 -10.61 -15.56
C TYR A 298 7.46 -10.65 -15.29
N GLU A 299 8.27 -11.29 -16.13
CA GLU A 299 9.73 -11.33 -15.94
C GLU A 299 10.35 -9.92 -15.92
N LEU A 300 9.95 -9.04 -16.84
CA LEU A 300 10.40 -7.66 -16.85
C LEU A 300 9.93 -6.90 -15.59
N LEU A 301 8.71 -7.16 -15.12
CA LEU A 301 8.19 -6.60 -13.89
C LEU A 301 9.02 -7.04 -12.68
N LYS A 302 9.29 -8.32 -12.56
CA LYS A 302 10.12 -8.93 -11.51
C LYS A 302 11.54 -8.34 -11.51
N GLU A 303 12.19 -8.30 -12.67
CA GLU A 303 13.51 -7.70 -12.82
C GLU A 303 13.52 -6.22 -12.43
N THR A 304 12.50 -5.47 -12.82
CA THR A 304 12.36 -4.05 -12.48
C THR A 304 12.21 -3.83 -10.98
N VAL A 305 11.35 -4.58 -10.32
CA VAL A 305 11.13 -4.50 -8.86
C VAL A 305 12.42 -4.80 -8.10
N LEU A 306 13.11 -5.89 -8.48
CA LEU A 306 14.38 -6.27 -7.87
C LEU A 306 15.49 -5.25 -8.20
N GLY A 307 15.50 -4.69 -9.40
CA GLY A 307 16.42 -3.63 -9.80
C GLY A 307 16.26 -2.36 -8.96
N ILE A 308 15.02 -1.91 -8.74
CA ILE A 308 14.73 -0.77 -7.87
C ILE A 308 15.14 -1.08 -6.41
N ALA A 309 14.81 -2.27 -5.89
CA ALA A 309 15.21 -2.67 -4.55
C ALA A 309 16.74 -2.73 -4.39
N ASN A 310 17.46 -3.14 -5.40
CA ASN A 310 18.92 -3.14 -5.41
C ASN A 310 19.51 -1.72 -5.50
N ARG A 311 18.88 -0.83 -6.27
CA ARG A 311 19.27 0.59 -6.36
C ARG A 311 19.15 1.31 -5.02
N PHE A 312 18.11 1.05 -4.27
CA PHE A 312 17.91 1.57 -2.90
C PHE A 312 18.57 0.66 -1.86
N SER A 313 19.83 0.31 -2.04
CA SER A 313 20.59 -0.65 -1.22
C SER A 313 20.58 -0.38 0.30
N CYS A 314 20.30 0.86 0.71
CA CYS A 314 20.17 1.27 2.12
C CYS A 314 18.74 1.14 2.67
N ILE A 315 17.80 0.65 1.87
CA ILE A 315 16.41 0.38 2.28
C ILE A 315 16.20 -1.13 2.23
N GLU A 316 16.06 -1.71 3.40
CA GLU A 316 16.00 -3.17 3.56
C GLU A 316 14.65 -3.75 3.11
N TYR A 317 13.55 -3.04 3.37
CA TYR A 317 12.20 -3.58 3.24
C TYR A 317 11.33 -2.64 2.40
N MET A 318 10.75 -3.14 1.32
CA MET A 318 9.94 -2.32 0.41
C MET A 318 8.67 -3.06 0.00
N GLY A 319 7.52 -2.37 0.06
CA GLY A 319 6.26 -2.85 -0.50
C GLY A 319 5.86 -2.02 -1.69
N PHE A 320 5.90 -2.61 -2.88
CA PHE A 320 5.55 -1.98 -4.14
C PHE A 320 4.05 -2.10 -4.39
N ASP A 321 3.40 -1.01 -4.77
CA ASP A 321 2.07 -1.00 -5.35
C ASP A 321 2.18 -0.74 -6.86
N ILE A 322 1.82 -1.76 -7.64
CA ILE A 322 2.04 -1.79 -9.08
C ILE A 322 0.69 -1.87 -9.80
N GLY A 323 0.44 -0.92 -10.69
CA GLY A 323 -0.71 -0.96 -11.60
C GLY A 323 -0.34 -1.68 -12.90
N ILE A 324 -1.17 -2.63 -13.31
CA ILE A 324 -1.00 -3.36 -14.58
C ILE A 324 -1.81 -2.64 -15.67
N THR A 325 -1.11 -2.12 -16.67
CA THR A 325 -1.69 -1.27 -17.74
C THR A 325 -1.49 -1.90 -19.12
N ASP A 326 -2.14 -1.36 -20.15
CA ASP A 326 -1.97 -1.82 -21.54
C ASP A 326 -0.53 -1.68 -22.04
N ASN A 327 0.19 -0.70 -21.53
CA ASN A 327 1.58 -0.45 -21.89
C ASN A 327 2.59 -1.15 -20.95
N GLY A 328 2.15 -2.20 -20.25
CA GLY A 328 2.94 -2.94 -19.29
C GLY A 328 2.50 -2.68 -17.85
N PHE A 329 3.34 -2.04 -17.04
CA PHE A 329 3.05 -1.80 -15.63
C PHE A 329 3.65 -0.47 -15.16
N LYS A 330 3.10 0.06 -14.05
CA LYS A 330 3.60 1.28 -13.40
C LYS A 330 3.71 1.06 -11.89
N VAL A 331 4.84 1.45 -11.30
CA VAL A 331 5.00 1.55 -9.85
C VAL A 331 4.31 2.83 -9.39
N MET A 332 3.19 2.67 -8.70
CA MET A 332 2.36 3.80 -8.24
C MET A 332 2.90 4.41 -6.95
N GLU A 333 3.41 3.56 -6.06
CA GLU A 333 4.07 3.95 -4.80
C GLU A 333 4.92 2.81 -4.25
N ILE A 334 5.84 3.15 -3.34
CA ILE A 334 6.62 2.18 -2.57
C ILE A 334 6.45 2.52 -1.09
N ASN A 335 6.09 1.51 -0.29
CA ASN A 335 5.84 1.64 1.14
C ASN A 335 6.99 1.03 1.95
N SER A 336 7.49 1.74 2.96
CA SER A 336 8.58 1.24 3.82
C SER A 336 8.13 0.21 4.84
N HIS A 337 6.84 0.11 5.14
CA HIS A 337 6.26 -0.89 6.05
C HIS A 337 4.85 -1.28 5.57
N PRO A 338 4.77 -2.06 4.48
CA PRO A 338 3.49 -2.52 3.94
C PRO A 338 2.82 -3.48 4.91
N GLY A 339 1.48 -3.42 5.02
CA GLY A 339 0.72 -4.37 5.84
C GLY A 339 0.90 -5.82 5.37
N ILE A 340 1.01 -6.75 6.31
CA ILE A 340 1.27 -8.18 6.04
C ILE A 340 0.00 -9.04 5.98
N LYS A 341 -1.13 -8.53 6.45
CA LYS A 341 -2.38 -9.30 6.58
C LYS A 341 -2.76 -10.02 5.28
N TYR A 342 -2.86 -9.28 4.17
CA TYR A 342 -3.28 -9.87 2.90
C TYR A 342 -2.27 -10.86 2.29
N MET A 343 -0.99 -10.80 2.66
CA MET A 343 0.01 -11.79 2.26
C MET A 343 -0.15 -13.07 3.09
N GLN A 344 -0.28 -12.95 4.40
CA GLN A 344 -0.41 -14.11 5.29
C GLN A 344 -1.73 -14.86 5.13
N ILE A 345 -2.75 -14.26 4.50
CA ILE A 345 -3.97 -14.98 4.10
C ILE A 345 -3.63 -16.18 3.19
N PHE A 346 -2.65 -16.02 2.31
CA PHE A 346 -2.22 -17.05 1.36
C PHE A 346 -1.06 -17.89 1.91
N LYS A 347 -0.08 -17.25 2.52
CA LYS A 347 1.15 -17.88 2.96
C LYS A 347 1.55 -17.38 4.36
N PRO A 348 1.39 -18.23 5.41
CA PRO A 348 1.87 -17.90 6.75
C PRO A 348 3.38 -17.68 6.78
N PHE A 349 3.84 -16.59 7.40
CA PHE A 349 5.24 -16.17 7.33
C PHE A 349 6.17 -16.97 8.27
N LEU A 350 5.65 -17.59 9.31
CA LEU A 350 6.43 -18.38 10.25
C LEU A 350 6.29 -19.89 10.05
N LYS A 351 5.72 -20.31 8.92
CA LYS A 351 5.64 -21.73 8.57
C LYS A 351 7.04 -22.34 8.46
N GLU A 352 7.20 -23.56 8.95
CA GLU A 352 8.48 -24.27 8.91
C GLU A 352 8.98 -24.47 7.47
N GLY A 353 10.27 -24.23 7.25
CA GLY A 353 10.91 -24.28 5.94
C GLY A 353 10.78 -23.02 5.07
N GLU A 354 10.01 -22.04 5.50
CA GLU A 354 9.89 -20.78 4.79
C GLU A 354 11.04 -19.81 5.14
N TRP A 355 11.61 -19.15 4.12
CA TRP A 355 12.65 -18.16 4.31
C TRP A 355 12.18 -16.98 5.21
N THR A 356 10.93 -16.58 5.09
CA THR A 356 10.32 -15.52 5.89
C THR A 356 10.36 -15.81 7.38
N ARG A 357 10.25 -17.09 7.78
CA ARG A 357 10.39 -17.51 9.18
C ARG A 357 11.75 -17.13 9.75
N GLU A 358 12.81 -17.52 9.07
CA GLU A 358 14.19 -17.24 9.53
C GLU A 358 14.43 -15.73 9.63
N TYR A 359 13.99 -14.99 8.61
CA TYR A 359 14.12 -13.54 8.56
C TYR A 359 13.41 -12.86 9.74
N TYR A 360 12.11 -13.11 9.93
CA TYR A 360 11.34 -12.42 10.96
C TYR A 360 11.76 -12.83 12.37
N LEU A 361 12.02 -14.11 12.63
CA LEU A 361 12.52 -14.56 13.93
C LEU A 361 13.89 -13.94 14.27
N LYS A 362 14.77 -13.79 13.29
CA LYS A 362 16.03 -13.07 13.46
C LYS A 362 15.80 -11.61 13.86
N LYS A 363 14.91 -10.89 13.13
CA LYS A 363 14.61 -9.48 13.44
C LYS A 363 14.00 -9.30 14.83
N ILE A 364 13.10 -10.18 15.24
CA ILE A 364 12.53 -10.19 16.59
C ILE A 364 13.65 -10.40 17.62
N SER A 365 14.49 -11.42 17.42
CA SER A 365 15.61 -11.73 18.32
C SER A 365 16.63 -10.59 18.42
N GLU A 366 16.90 -9.87 17.33
CA GLU A 366 17.76 -8.68 17.33
C GLU A 366 17.19 -7.58 18.24
N ILE A 367 15.86 -7.36 18.23
CA ILE A 367 15.22 -6.38 19.12
C ILE A 367 15.24 -6.86 20.57
N ASP A 368 14.96 -8.15 20.81
CA ASP A 368 14.97 -8.74 22.16
C ASP A 368 16.34 -8.62 22.83
N ALA A 369 17.41 -8.77 22.05
CA ALA A 369 18.79 -8.68 22.52
C ALA A 369 19.26 -7.24 22.83
N LEU A 370 18.49 -6.20 22.49
CA LEU A 370 18.86 -4.81 22.77
C LEU A 370 18.87 -4.52 24.29
N THR A 371 19.85 -3.75 24.75
CA THR A 371 19.82 -3.19 26.09
C THR A 371 18.68 -2.19 26.27
N SER A 372 18.28 -1.90 27.52
CA SER A 372 17.25 -0.91 27.80
C SER A 372 17.56 0.46 27.19
N GLU A 373 18.84 0.89 27.27
CA GLU A 373 19.31 2.14 26.66
C GLU A 373 19.15 2.13 25.12
N MET A 374 19.51 1.02 24.46
CA MET A 374 19.35 0.87 23.02
C MET A 374 17.88 0.84 22.60
N LYS A 375 16.99 0.25 23.40
CA LYS A 375 15.55 0.28 23.17
C LYS A 375 15.00 1.71 23.25
N GLU A 376 15.44 2.50 24.23
CA GLU A 376 15.11 3.93 24.33
C GLU A 376 15.59 4.73 23.11
N MET A 377 16.80 4.46 22.60
CA MET A 377 17.34 5.15 21.42
C MET A 377 16.50 4.91 20.16
N ARG A 378 15.79 3.80 20.04
CA ARG A 378 14.86 3.55 18.93
C ARG A 378 13.75 4.58 18.83
N ASN A 379 13.38 5.22 19.93
CA ASN A 379 12.37 6.28 19.95
C ASN A 379 12.83 7.56 19.24
N GLY A 380 14.14 7.82 19.16
CA GLY A 380 14.72 8.98 18.48
C GLY A 380 14.83 8.84 16.96
N ILE A 381 14.71 7.64 16.41
CA ILE A 381 14.89 7.36 14.97
C ILE A 381 13.61 7.66 14.17
N VAL A 382 12.52 7.89 14.83
CA VAL A 382 11.19 8.02 14.20
C VAL A 382 10.86 9.48 13.91
N ARG A 383 11.37 10.02 12.82
CA ARG A 383 10.87 11.26 12.21
C ARG A 383 10.03 10.97 11.00
#